data_b50983f17bf1e78fcffebc5e7451943a
#
_entry.id   b50983f17bf1e78fcffebc5e7451943a
#
_cell.length_a   1.000
_cell.length_b   1.000
_cell.length_c   1.000
_cell.angle_alpha   90.00
_cell.angle_beta   90.00
_cell.angle_gamma   90.00
#
_symmetry.space_group_name_H-M   'P 1'
#
loop_
_entity.id
_entity.type
_entity.pdbx_description
1 polymer ?
#
loop_
_entity_poly.entity_id
_entity_poly.type
_entity_poly.pdbx_seq_one_letter_code
_entity_poly.pdbx_strand_id
1 'polypeptide(L)'
;IMLAIGAVIGAGIFSSIGTAAAGETLASGEVIRYGAGPALVLSFLLLGAVCGLAGLCYAELAAMIPQAGSAYAYSYATLGELVAWIIGWDLILEYAVGNIAVAIAWSGYFNSLLTGFGVHLPDFLTHGYRTALLSADPDVHALLQTAPHIAGVPVLLNLPAFAIVMLITWLLYIGVKESVKANNVMVMVKLVVLGVFVLAGITHVDTANFVPFAPNGWRGIHQ
;
A
#
# COMPACT_ATOMS: atom_id res chain seq x y z
N ILE A 1 14.70 -14.51 1.48
CA ILE A 1 14.43 -14.02 0.11
C ILE A 1 12.92 -13.81 -0.08
N MET A 2 12.06 -14.81 0.13
CA MET A 2 10.61 -14.69 -0.08
C MET A 2 9.95 -13.60 0.77
N LEU A 3 10.38 -13.41 2.02
CA LEU A 3 9.92 -12.29 2.86
C LEU A 3 10.25 -10.93 2.24
N ALA A 4 11.47 -10.76 1.71
CA ALA A 4 11.88 -9.52 1.05
C ALA A 4 11.07 -9.26 -0.23
N ILE A 5 10.88 -10.28 -1.08
CA ILE A 5 10.01 -10.18 -2.27
C ILE A 5 8.59 -9.84 -1.85
N GLY A 6 8.10 -10.46 -0.76
CA GLY A 6 6.79 -10.18 -0.19
C GLY A 6 6.59 -8.72 0.23
N ALA A 7 7.60 -8.13 0.83
CA ALA A 7 7.58 -6.74 1.27
C ALA A 7 7.65 -5.75 0.10
N VAL A 8 8.47 -6.03 -0.92
CA VAL A 8 8.65 -5.15 -2.09
C VAL A 8 7.42 -5.13 -2.99
N ILE A 9 6.87 -6.32 -3.32
CA ILE A 9 5.66 -6.44 -4.16
C ILE A 9 4.43 -6.28 -3.26
N GLY A 10 4.06 -5.09 -2.93
CA GLY A 10 2.97 -4.73 -2.02
C GLY A 10 1.84 -3.95 -2.70
N ALA A 11 1.11 -3.18 -1.89
CA ALA A 11 -0.01 -2.34 -2.32
C ALA A 11 0.37 -1.34 -3.43
N GLY A 12 1.63 -0.93 -3.51
CA GLY A 12 2.09 0.00 -4.54
C GLY A 12 1.79 -0.46 -5.96
N ILE A 13 2.05 -1.74 -6.28
CA ILE A 13 1.80 -2.26 -7.64
C ILE A 13 0.33 -2.65 -7.86
N PHE A 14 -0.38 -3.08 -6.82
CA PHE A 14 -1.76 -3.56 -6.96
C PHE A 14 -2.81 -2.47 -6.77
N SER A 15 -2.53 -1.45 -5.97
CA SER A 15 -3.51 -0.44 -5.57
C SER A 15 -3.15 0.97 -6.04
N SER A 16 -1.89 1.39 -5.91
CA SER A 16 -1.51 2.80 -6.12
C SER A 16 -1.02 3.11 -7.53
N ILE A 17 -0.75 2.11 -8.38
CA ILE A 17 -0.20 2.34 -9.72
C ILE A 17 -1.19 3.11 -10.62
N GLY A 18 -2.48 2.84 -10.48
CA GLY A 18 -3.53 3.52 -11.23
C GLY A 18 -3.61 5.00 -10.91
N THR A 19 -3.62 5.35 -9.63
CA THR A 19 -3.64 6.75 -9.16
C THR A 19 -2.35 7.47 -9.47
N ALA A 20 -1.20 6.80 -9.41
CA ALA A 20 0.08 7.37 -9.81
C ALA A 20 0.15 7.67 -11.31
N ALA A 21 -0.46 6.84 -12.14
CA ALA A 21 -0.52 7.08 -13.59
C ALA A 21 -1.57 8.15 -13.95
N ALA A 22 -2.78 8.06 -13.41
CA ALA A 22 -3.90 8.94 -13.75
C ALA A 22 -3.84 10.30 -13.06
N GLY A 23 -3.27 10.36 -11.85
CA GLY A 23 -3.37 11.50 -10.95
C GLY A 23 -4.63 11.44 -10.09
N GLU A 24 -4.80 12.43 -9.23
CA GLU A 24 -5.91 12.52 -8.31
C GLU A 24 -6.41 13.97 -8.19
N THR A 25 -7.71 14.14 -8.36
CA THR A 25 -8.40 15.43 -8.21
C THR A 25 -9.49 15.33 -7.17
N LEU A 26 -9.66 16.40 -6.37
CA LEU A 26 -10.80 16.52 -5.46
C LEU A 26 -12.11 16.76 -6.26
N ALA A 27 -13.22 16.49 -5.62
CA ALA A 27 -14.55 16.83 -6.17
C ALA A 27 -14.71 18.34 -6.46
N SER A 28 -13.93 19.19 -5.80
CA SER A 28 -13.82 20.63 -6.07
C SER A 28 -13.10 20.98 -7.37
N GLY A 29 -12.48 20.00 -8.06
CA GLY A 29 -11.64 20.21 -9.24
C GLY A 29 -10.18 20.57 -8.92
N GLU A 30 -9.81 20.67 -7.66
CA GLU A 30 -8.42 20.90 -7.24
C GLU A 30 -7.59 19.64 -7.45
N VAL A 31 -6.42 19.78 -8.12
CA VAL A 31 -5.50 18.67 -8.37
C VAL A 31 -4.66 18.43 -7.13
N ILE A 32 -4.87 17.29 -6.48
CA ILE A 32 -4.05 16.84 -5.34
C ILE A 32 -2.71 16.27 -5.84
N ARG A 33 -2.77 15.48 -6.91
CA ARG A 33 -1.61 14.81 -7.49
C ARG A 33 -1.69 14.82 -9.00
N TYR A 34 -0.59 15.21 -9.65
CA TYR A 34 -0.47 15.13 -11.10
C TYR A 34 -0.11 13.70 -11.53
N GLY A 35 -0.89 13.12 -12.44
CA GLY A 35 -0.60 11.79 -12.97
C GLY A 35 0.65 11.80 -13.86
N ALA A 36 1.48 10.78 -13.70
CA ALA A 36 2.68 10.60 -14.53
C ALA A 36 2.35 10.13 -15.96
N GLY A 37 1.17 9.54 -16.17
CA GLY A 37 0.85 8.87 -17.43
C GLY A 37 1.83 7.74 -17.76
N PRO A 38 2.14 7.51 -19.03
CA PRO A 38 3.15 6.51 -19.43
C PRO A 38 4.55 6.77 -18.87
N ALA A 39 4.88 8.04 -18.55
CA ALA A 39 6.16 8.41 -17.94
C ALA A 39 6.36 7.90 -16.52
N LEU A 40 5.37 7.22 -15.95
CA LEU A 40 5.48 6.50 -14.66
C LEU A 40 6.67 5.53 -14.65
N VAL A 41 7.05 4.98 -15.79
CA VAL A 41 8.26 4.16 -15.95
C VAL A 41 9.53 4.91 -15.50
N LEU A 42 9.62 6.20 -15.81
CA LEU A 42 10.77 7.04 -15.38
C LEU A 42 10.77 7.24 -13.87
N SER A 43 9.58 7.40 -13.25
CA SER A 43 9.46 7.47 -11.79
C SER A 43 10.01 6.20 -11.12
N PHE A 44 9.65 5.02 -11.64
CA PHE A 44 10.16 3.76 -11.12
C PHE A 44 11.66 3.57 -11.35
N LEU A 45 12.21 4.01 -12.50
CA LEU A 45 13.64 3.97 -12.74
C LEU A 45 14.42 4.86 -11.78
N LEU A 46 13.95 6.09 -11.55
CA LEU A 46 14.55 7.01 -10.59
C LEU A 46 14.50 6.44 -9.16
N LEU A 47 13.32 5.94 -8.76
CA LEU A 47 13.14 5.31 -7.46
C LEU A 47 14.05 4.08 -7.31
N GLY A 48 14.14 3.24 -8.35
CA GLY A 48 15.02 2.08 -8.38
C GLY A 48 16.49 2.45 -8.20
N ALA A 49 16.96 3.52 -8.83
CA ALA A 49 18.32 4.03 -8.66
C ALA A 49 18.57 4.49 -7.21
N VAL A 50 17.67 5.30 -6.65
CA VAL A 50 17.77 5.77 -5.25
C VAL A 50 17.75 4.60 -4.27
N CYS A 51 16.81 3.67 -4.42
CA CYS A 51 16.73 2.48 -3.58
C CYS A 51 17.97 1.58 -3.73
N GLY A 52 18.54 1.49 -4.94
CA GLY A 52 19.77 0.74 -5.19
C GLY A 52 20.97 1.33 -4.42
N LEU A 53 21.12 2.65 -4.46
CA LEU A 53 22.18 3.34 -3.70
C LEU A 53 21.98 3.18 -2.19
N ALA A 54 20.74 3.35 -1.70
CA ALA A 54 20.42 3.12 -0.31
C ALA A 54 20.73 1.67 0.11
N GLY A 55 20.38 0.70 -0.75
CA GLY A 55 20.67 -0.71 -0.52
C GLY A 55 22.17 -1.03 -0.38
N LEU A 56 23.03 -0.35 -1.14
CA LEU A 56 24.49 -0.48 -0.99
C LEU A 56 24.96 0.04 0.37
N CYS A 57 24.46 1.19 0.82
CA CYS A 57 24.76 1.71 2.17
C CYS A 57 24.30 0.74 3.27
N TYR A 58 23.10 0.17 3.13
CA TYR A 58 22.59 -0.82 4.08
C TYR A 58 23.42 -2.11 4.07
N ALA A 59 23.91 -2.55 2.91
CA ALA A 59 24.77 -3.73 2.81
C ALA A 59 26.10 -3.55 3.56
N GLU A 60 26.70 -2.36 3.45
CA GLU A 60 27.91 -2.01 4.18
C GLU A 60 27.68 -1.99 5.69
N LEU A 61 26.62 -1.29 6.13
CA LEU A 61 26.22 -1.23 7.54
C LEU A 61 25.93 -2.64 8.12
N ALA A 62 25.23 -3.48 7.35
CA ALA A 62 24.94 -4.86 7.78
C ALA A 62 26.19 -5.72 7.90
N ALA A 63 27.22 -5.47 7.09
CA ALA A 63 28.52 -6.16 7.22
C ALA A 63 29.31 -5.71 8.45
N MET A 64 29.21 -4.44 8.82
CA MET A 64 29.89 -3.90 10.00
C MET A 64 29.15 -4.18 11.31
N ILE A 65 27.82 -4.18 11.29
CA ILE A 65 26.96 -4.33 12.47
C ILE A 65 25.97 -5.48 12.20
N PRO A 66 26.39 -6.74 12.35
CA PRO A 66 25.58 -7.93 12.04
C PRO A 66 24.53 -8.21 13.11
N GLN A 67 23.72 -7.22 13.46
CA GLN A 67 22.63 -7.31 14.43
C GLN A 67 21.28 -7.07 13.76
N ALA A 68 20.27 -7.80 14.22
CA ALA A 68 18.89 -7.54 13.82
C ALA A 68 18.41 -6.22 14.44
N GLY A 69 17.70 -5.40 13.66
CA GLY A 69 17.18 -4.11 14.15
C GLY A 69 17.15 -3.02 13.07
N SER A 70 17.67 -3.34 11.86
CA SER A 70 17.63 -2.42 10.71
C SER A 70 18.20 -1.03 11.06
N ALA A 71 17.57 0.05 10.59
CA ALA A 71 18.00 1.42 10.81
C ALA A 71 18.14 1.79 12.29
N TYR A 72 17.32 1.22 13.19
CA TYR A 72 17.47 1.42 14.63
C TYR A 72 18.84 0.96 15.15
N ALA A 73 19.23 -0.28 14.85
CA ALA A 73 20.49 -0.84 15.34
C ALA A 73 21.70 -0.08 14.77
N TYR A 74 21.63 0.30 13.49
CA TYR A 74 22.71 1.06 12.84
C TYR A 74 22.84 2.46 13.43
N SER A 75 21.72 3.14 13.68
CA SER A 75 21.72 4.46 14.30
C SER A 75 22.18 4.43 15.74
N TYR A 76 21.82 3.39 16.50
CA TYR A 76 22.28 3.21 17.86
C TYR A 76 23.81 3.09 17.93
N ALA A 77 24.38 2.30 17.02
CA ALA A 77 25.83 2.08 16.99
C ALA A 77 26.62 3.28 16.45
N THR A 78 26.03 4.12 15.59
CA THR A 78 26.76 5.22 14.91
C THR A 78 26.42 6.61 15.43
N LEU A 79 25.18 6.87 15.77
CA LEU A 79 24.65 8.20 16.13
C LEU A 79 24.24 8.31 17.60
N GLY A 80 24.20 7.18 18.30
CA GLY A 80 23.87 7.11 19.73
C GLY A 80 22.39 6.92 20.02
N GLU A 81 22.08 6.84 21.32
CA GLU A 81 20.80 6.38 21.84
C GLU A 81 19.60 7.29 21.49
N LEU A 82 19.78 8.61 21.58
CA LEU A 82 18.68 9.55 21.32
C LEU A 82 18.20 9.49 19.87
N VAL A 83 19.13 9.46 18.91
CA VAL A 83 18.79 9.39 17.49
C VAL A 83 18.18 8.03 17.16
N ALA A 84 18.72 6.95 17.72
CA ALA A 84 18.15 5.62 17.58
C ALA A 84 16.72 5.53 18.13
N TRP A 85 16.44 6.17 19.26
CA TRP A 85 15.10 6.20 19.83
C TRP A 85 14.10 6.90 18.90
N ILE A 86 14.47 8.04 18.31
CA ILE A 86 13.62 8.75 17.33
C ILE A 86 13.35 7.86 16.12
N ILE A 87 14.40 7.24 15.56
CA ILE A 87 14.27 6.33 14.41
C ILE A 87 13.43 5.09 14.76
N GLY A 88 13.55 4.59 15.98
CA GLY A 88 12.72 3.48 16.46
C GLY A 88 11.22 3.82 16.45
N TRP A 89 10.84 5.00 16.90
CA TRP A 89 9.47 5.48 16.81
C TRP A 89 9.01 5.70 15.37
N ASP A 90 9.88 6.23 14.53
CA ASP A 90 9.60 6.44 13.10
C ASP A 90 9.29 5.11 12.39
N LEU A 91 10.08 4.07 12.64
CA LEU A 91 9.84 2.72 12.13
C LEU A 91 8.52 2.12 12.63
N ILE A 92 8.18 2.33 13.90
CA ILE A 92 6.88 1.86 14.44
C ILE A 92 5.72 2.54 13.70
N LEU A 93 5.80 3.85 13.50
CA LEU A 93 4.77 4.60 12.77
C LEU A 93 4.70 4.18 11.31
N GLU A 94 5.83 4.00 10.64
CA GLU A 94 5.91 3.53 9.25
C GLU A 94 5.16 2.20 9.07
N TYR A 95 5.49 1.21 9.90
CA TYR A 95 4.84 -0.10 9.83
C TYR A 95 3.36 -0.04 10.22
N ALA A 96 2.99 0.75 11.22
CA ALA A 96 1.60 0.90 11.62
C ALA A 96 0.75 1.52 10.50
N VAL A 97 1.20 2.63 9.91
CA VAL A 97 0.51 3.30 8.80
C VAL A 97 0.48 2.40 7.56
N GLY A 98 1.59 1.73 7.25
CA GLY A 98 1.65 0.77 6.15
C GLY A 98 0.64 -0.38 6.29
N ASN A 99 0.54 -0.97 7.47
CA ASN A 99 -0.43 -2.04 7.74
C ASN A 99 -1.89 -1.56 7.60
N ILE A 100 -2.20 -0.35 8.07
CA ILE A 100 -3.54 0.26 7.89
C ILE A 100 -3.85 0.44 6.41
N ALA A 101 -2.94 1.03 5.64
CA ALA A 101 -3.13 1.26 4.21
C ALA A 101 -3.34 -0.04 3.43
N VAL A 102 -2.53 -1.07 3.71
CA VAL A 102 -2.64 -2.38 3.07
C VAL A 102 -3.96 -3.07 3.44
N ALA A 103 -4.39 -3.01 4.71
CA ALA A 103 -5.65 -3.61 5.15
C ALA A 103 -6.86 -2.95 4.48
N ILE A 104 -6.85 -1.62 4.33
CA ILE A 104 -7.92 -0.88 3.63
C ILE A 104 -7.94 -1.25 2.14
N ALA A 105 -6.78 -1.26 1.47
CA ALA A 105 -6.69 -1.66 0.06
C ALA A 105 -7.19 -3.10 -0.15
N TRP A 106 -6.78 -4.03 0.71
CA TRP A 106 -7.24 -5.42 0.68
C TRP A 106 -8.76 -5.52 0.87
N SER A 107 -9.34 -4.75 1.80
CA SER A 107 -10.77 -4.77 2.03
C SER A 107 -11.57 -4.32 0.81
N GLY A 108 -11.08 -3.36 0.03
CA GLY A 108 -11.68 -2.94 -1.22
C GLY A 108 -11.74 -4.07 -2.25
N TYR A 109 -10.63 -4.80 -2.45
CA TYR A 109 -10.60 -5.95 -3.34
C TYR A 109 -11.50 -7.09 -2.85
N PHE A 110 -11.51 -7.34 -1.55
CA PHE A 110 -12.36 -8.37 -0.95
C PHE A 110 -13.85 -8.04 -1.14
N ASN A 111 -14.26 -6.79 -0.95
CA ASN A 111 -15.62 -6.34 -1.22
C ASN A 111 -15.99 -6.50 -2.70
N SER A 112 -15.09 -6.13 -3.61
CA SER A 112 -15.31 -6.33 -5.06
C SER A 112 -15.49 -7.79 -5.42
N LEU A 113 -14.70 -8.68 -4.79
CA LEU A 113 -14.82 -10.11 -4.96
C LEU A 113 -16.18 -10.63 -4.45
N LEU A 114 -16.61 -10.23 -3.26
CA LEU A 114 -17.90 -10.61 -2.68
C LEU A 114 -19.06 -10.16 -3.55
N THR A 115 -19.00 -8.92 -4.04
CA THR A 115 -20.01 -8.37 -4.96
C THR A 115 -20.09 -9.18 -6.25
N GLY A 116 -18.94 -9.64 -6.77
CA GLY A 116 -18.89 -10.55 -7.93
C GLY A 116 -19.58 -11.91 -7.70
N PHE A 117 -19.66 -12.37 -6.45
CA PHE A 117 -20.43 -13.54 -6.04
C PHE A 117 -21.89 -13.23 -5.62
N GLY A 118 -22.33 -11.98 -5.77
CA GLY A 118 -23.69 -11.55 -5.39
C GLY A 118 -23.86 -11.30 -3.88
N VAL A 119 -22.78 -11.26 -3.11
CA VAL A 119 -22.79 -10.94 -1.68
C VAL A 119 -22.48 -9.46 -1.49
N HIS A 120 -23.43 -8.71 -0.98
CA HIS A 120 -23.27 -7.28 -0.69
C HIS A 120 -23.20 -7.05 0.81
N LEU A 121 -22.05 -6.55 1.28
CA LEU A 121 -21.94 -6.07 2.65
C LEU A 121 -22.56 -4.67 2.75
N PRO A 122 -23.20 -4.34 3.89
CA PRO A 122 -23.66 -2.96 4.12
C PRO A 122 -22.50 -1.97 4.09
N ASP A 123 -22.70 -0.82 3.43
CA ASP A 123 -21.62 0.14 3.17
C ASP A 123 -20.99 0.70 4.46
N PHE A 124 -21.76 0.81 5.54
CA PHE A 124 -21.23 1.22 6.85
C PHE A 124 -20.27 0.19 7.49
N LEU A 125 -20.24 -1.06 6.98
CA LEU A 125 -19.29 -2.10 7.38
C LEU A 125 -18.09 -2.24 6.42
N THR A 126 -18.07 -1.49 5.34
CA THR A 126 -16.99 -1.55 4.33
C THR A 126 -16.11 -0.31 4.32
N HIS A 127 -16.56 0.77 4.97
CA HIS A 127 -15.87 2.04 5.03
C HIS A 127 -15.60 2.46 6.47
N GLY A 128 -14.41 3.06 6.70
CA GLY A 128 -14.08 3.66 7.99
C GLY A 128 -14.58 5.11 8.07
N TYR A 129 -14.82 5.61 9.27
CA TYR A 129 -15.28 6.98 9.52
C TYR A 129 -14.41 8.04 8.80
N ARG A 130 -13.08 7.90 8.91
CA ARG A 130 -12.15 8.84 8.28
C ARG A 130 -12.20 8.78 6.76
N THR A 131 -12.39 7.59 6.20
CA THR A 131 -12.56 7.41 4.75
C THR A 131 -13.82 8.10 4.28
N ALA A 132 -14.94 7.93 4.97
CA ALA A 132 -16.20 8.61 4.63
C ALA A 132 -16.09 10.12 4.78
N LEU A 133 -15.37 10.62 5.78
CA LEU A 133 -15.20 12.07 6.00
C LEU A 133 -14.36 12.74 4.92
N LEU A 134 -13.32 12.08 4.43
CA LEU A 134 -12.35 12.63 3.47
C LEU A 134 -12.64 12.24 2.01
N SER A 135 -13.63 11.38 1.79
CA SER A 135 -13.99 10.92 0.45
C SER A 135 -14.52 12.07 -0.41
N ALA A 136 -14.03 12.11 -1.64
CA ALA A 136 -14.59 12.96 -2.68
C ALA A 136 -15.87 12.35 -3.33
N ASP A 137 -16.12 11.06 -3.09
CA ASP A 137 -17.29 10.34 -3.57
C ASP A 137 -18.51 10.73 -2.73
N PRO A 138 -19.57 11.33 -3.36
CA PRO A 138 -20.78 11.76 -2.67
C PRO A 138 -21.48 10.61 -1.93
N ASP A 139 -21.47 9.40 -2.51
CA ASP A 139 -22.15 8.23 -1.93
C ASP A 139 -21.45 7.77 -0.66
N VAL A 140 -20.11 7.73 -0.67
CA VAL A 140 -19.31 7.41 0.51
C VAL A 140 -19.42 8.47 1.59
N HIS A 141 -19.46 9.76 1.19
CA HIS A 141 -19.66 10.87 2.13
C HIS A 141 -21.06 10.84 2.78
N ALA A 142 -22.10 10.46 2.02
CA ALA A 142 -23.47 10.32 2.53
C ALA A 142 -23.60 9.27 3.63
N LEU A 143 -22.66 8.32 3.74
CA LEU A 143 -22.64 7.33 4.83
C LEU A 143 -22.54 7.97 6.21
N LEU A 144 -21.96 9.16 6.34
CA LEU A 144 -21.93 9.90 7.60
C LEU A 144 -23.33 10.23 8.14
N GLN A 145 -24.33 10.35 7.24
CA GLN A 145 -25.71 10.64 7.60
C GLN A 145 -26.61 9.39 7.63
N THR A 146 -26.32 8.41 6.77
CA THR A 146 -27.18 7.21 6.59
C THR A 146 -26.76 6.04 7.47
N ALA A 147 -25.51 5.99 7.95
CA ALA A 147 -25.05 4.94 8.83
C ALA A 147 -25.79 4.93 10.19
N PRO A 148 -25.87 3.78 10.87
CA PRO A 148 -26.39 3.71 12.23
C PRO A 148 -25.66 4.67 13.17
N HIS A 149 -26.38 5.42 13.99
CA HIS A 149 -25.80 6.36 14.96
C HIS A 149 -25.89 5.80 16.38
N ILE A 150 -24.80 5.84 17.13
CA ILE A 150 -24.77 5.55 18.57
C ILE A 150 -24.33 6.83 19.28
N ALA A 151 -25.18 7.31 20.18
CA ALA A 151 -25.00 8.58 20.91
C ALA A 151 -24.68 9.80 19.99
N GLY A 152 -25.31 9.83 18.80
CA GLY A 152 -25.13 10.92 17.83
C GLY A 152 -23.88 10.81 16.95
N VAL A 153 -23.08 9.75 17.12
CA VAL A 153 -21.87 9.49 16.29
C VAL A 153 -22.20 8.38 15.28
N PRO A 154 -21.95 8.57 13.98
CA PRO A 154 -22.15 7.52 12.99
C PRO A 154 -21.16 6.37 13.21
N VAL A 155 -21.68 5.15 13.23
CA VAL A 155 -20.88 3.93 13.38
C VAL A 155 -20.47 3.44 12.00
N LEU A 156 -19.23 3.69 11.65
CA LEU A 156 -18.61 3.25 10.41
C LEU A 156 -17.40 2.39 10.77
N LEU A 157 -17.40 1.14 10.34
CA LEU A 157 -16.34 0.17 10.63
C LEU A 157 -15.98 -0.59 9.35
N ASN A 158 -14.73 -0.54 8.95
CA ASN A 158 -14.26 -1.42 7.87
C ASN A 158 -14.03 -2.83 8.44
N LEU A 159 -15.11 -3.62 8.46
CA LEU A 159 -15.10 -4.97 9.03
C LEU A 159 -14.13 -5.93 8.30
N PRO A 160 -14.06 -5.98 6.95
CA PRO A 160 -13.08 -6.80 6.27
C PRO A 160 -11.64 -6.42 6.61
N ALA A 161 -11.31 -5.13 6.68
CA ALA A 161 -9.97 -4.68 7.06
C ALA A 161 -9.63 -5.09 8.51
N PHE A 162 -10.57 -4.95 9.42
CA PHE A 162 -10.40 -5.41 10.80
C PHE A 162 -10.20 -6.93 10.87
N ALA A 163 -11.03 -7.69 10.16
CA ALA A 163 -10.97 -9.15 10.16
C ALA A 163 -9.63 -9.69 9.63
N ILE A 164 -9.10 -9.12 8.54
CA ILE A 164 -7.80 -9.57 8.00
C ILE A 164 -6.64 -9.25 8.95
N VAL A 165 -6.66 -8.08 9.60
CA VAL A 165 -5.63 -7.73 10.59
C VAL A 165 -5.67 -8.70 11.77
N MET A 166 -6.87 -9.01 12.28
CA MET A 166 -7.03 -9.96 13.38
C MET A 166 -6.61 -11.39 13.00
N LEU A 167 -6.92 -11.81 11.77
CA LEU A 167 -6.51 -13.12 11.25
C LEU A 167 -4.99 -13.22 11.14
N ILE A 168 -4.33 -12.21 10.60
CA ILE A 168 -2.87 -12.18 10.49
C ILE A 168 -2.22 -12.13 11.87
N THR A 169 -2.77 -11.33 12.79
CA THR A 169 -2.30 -11.25 14.18
C THR A 169 -2.40 -12.61 14.87
N TRP A 170 -3.51 -13.31 14.69
CA TRP A 170 -3.70 -14.66 15.21
C TRP A 170 -2.71 -15.66 14.61
N LEU A 171 -2.47 -15.60 13.30
CA LEU A 171 -1.47 -16.43 12.61
C LEU A 171 -0.06 -16.20 13.16
N LEU A 172 0.30 -14.95 13.43
CA LEU A 172 1.59 -14.59 14.04
C LEU A 172 1.70 -15.10 15.47
N TYR A 173 0.60 -15.09 16.22
CA TYR A 173 0.54 -15.62 17.58
C TYR A 173 0.74 -17.14 17.65
N ILE A 174 0.24 -17.91 16.66
CA ILE A 174 0.44 -19.37 16.56
C ILE A 174 1.92 -19.70 16.40
N GLY A 175 2.65 -18.92 15.58
CA GLY A 175 4.10 -19.10 15.47
C GLY A 175 4.71 -18.56 14.17
N VAL A 176 5.98 -18.22 14.27
CA VAL A 176 6.75 -17.63 13.16
C VAL A 176 6.90 -18.58 11.98
N LYS A 177 7.02 -19.89 12.24
CA LYS A 177 7.22 -20.89 11.18
C LYS A 177 6.00 -20.99 10.26
N GLU A 178 4.80 -21.02 10.84
CA GLU A 178 3.53 -21.08 10.14
C GLU A 178 3.29 -19.79 9.35
N SER A 179 3.59 -18.66 9.98
CA SER A 179 3.51 -17.35 9.35
C SER A 179 4.44 -17.23 8.13
N VAL A 180 5.68 -17.72 8.21
CA VAL A 180 6.61 -17.73 7.07
C VAL A 180 6.13 -18.65 5.95
N LYS A 181 5.54 -19.81 6.27
CA LYS A 181 4.96 -20.70 5.24
C LYS A 181 3.79 -20.02 4.53
N ALA A 182 2.86 -19.42 5.29
CA ALA A 182 1.74 -18.67 4.73
C ALA A 182 2.22 -17.53 3.84
N ASN A 183 3.21 -16.75 4.28
CA ASN A 183 3.82 -15.70 3.48
C ASN A 183 4.40 -16.24 2.17
N ASN A 184 5.16 -17.34 2.21
CA ASN A 184 5.77 -17.91 1.01
C ASN A 184 4.70 -18.33 -0.02
N VAL A 185 3.61 -18.94 0.42
CA VAL A 185 2.49 -19.32 -0.46
C VAL A 185 1.86 -18.06 -1.07
N MET A 186 1.57 -17.05 -0.27
CA MET A 186 0.99 -15.79 -0.76
C MET A 186 1.91 -15.06 -1.74
N VAL A 187 3.22 -15.09 -1.50
CA VAL A 187 4.21 -14.52 -2.43
C VAL A 187 4.21 -15.26 -3.76
N MET A 188 4.15 -16.58 -3.75
CA MET A 188 4.05 -17.36 -5.00
C MET A 188 2.76 -17.06 -5.76
N VAL A 189 1.63 -17.01 -5.06
CA VAL A 189 0.33 -16.68 -5.68
C VAL A 189 0.38 -15.30 -6.34
N LYS A 190 0.87 -14.27 -5.63
CA LYS A 190 0.92 -12.91 -6.20
C LYS A 190 1.88 -12.79 -7.39
N LEU A 191 3.00 -13.54 -7.40
CA LEU A 191 3.91 -13.58 -8.55
C LEU A 191 3.25 -14.21 -9.77
N VAL A 192 2.50 -15.30 -9.57
CA VAL A 192 1.74 -15.95 -10.65
C VAL A 192 0.67 -15.00 -11.18
N VAL A 193 -0.12 -14.39 -10.30
CA VAL A 193 -1.17 -13.42 -10.71
C VAL A 193 -0.56 -12.25 -11.48
N LEU A 194 0.55 -11.68 -11.00
CA LEU A 194 1.24 -10.59 -11.67
C LEU A 194 1.77 -11.02 -13.05
N GLY A 195 2.34 -12.23 -13.14
CA GLY A 195 2.80 -12.81 -14.41
C GLY A 195 1.66 -12.98 -15.42
N VAL A 196 0.54 -13.53 -14.98
CA VAL A 196 -0.67 -13.68 -15.82
C VAL A 196 -1.19 -12.32 -16.27
N PHE A 197 -1.25 -11.33 -15.36
CA PHE A 197 -1.69 -9.97 -15.69
C PHE A 197 -0.78 -9.31 -16.75
N VAL A 198 0.54 -9.42 -16.60
CA VAL A 198 1.49 -8.88 -17.57
C VAL A 198 1.37 -9.58 -18.92
N LEU A 199 1.31 -10.92 -18.94
CA LEU A 199 1.19 -11.69 -20.17
C LEU A 199 -0.13 -11.41 -20.91
N ALA A 200 -1.23 -11.29 -20.18
CA ALA A 200 -2.51 -10.91 -20.76
C ALA A 200 -2.51 -9.46 -21.25
N GLY A 201 -1.89 -8.55 -20.47
CA GLY A 201 -1.83 -7.13 -20.80
C GLY A 201 -1.00 -6.82 -22.05
N ILE A 202 0.10 -7.54 -22.28
CA ILE A 202 0.97 -7.33 -23.46
C ILE A 202 0.18 -7.46 -24.77
N THR A 203 -0.81 -8.34 -24.83
CA THR A 203 -1.62 -8.55 -26.04
C THR A 203 -2.63 -7.42 -26.30
N HIS A 204 -2.86 -6.54 -25.32
CA HIS A 204 -3.83 -5.44 -25.38
C HIS A 204 -3.16 -4.06 -25.35
N VAL A 205 -1.84 -4.01 -25.53
CA VAL A 205 -1.11 -2.75 -25.54
C VAL A 205 -1.42 -1.97 -26.84
N ASP A 206 -2.00 -0.78 -26.69
CA ASP A 206 -2.17 0.18 -27.78
C ASP A 206 -1.12 1.28 -27.64
N THR A 207 -0.28 1.42 -28.64
CA THR A 207 0.80 2.43 -28.68
C THR A 207 0.26 3.87 -28.72
N ALA A 208 -0.98 4.09 -29.16
CA ALA A 208 -1.62 5.40 -29.12
C ALA A 208 -1.77 5.93 -27.67
N ASN A 209 -1.90 5.03 -26.70
CA ASN A 209 -2.00 5.40 -25.28
C ASN A 209 -0.69 5.94 -24.67
N PHE A 210 0.43 5.85 -25.40
CA PHE A 210 1.69 6.45 -24.97
C PHE A 210 1.85 7.92 -25.39
N VAL A 211 0.84 8.52 -25.99
CA VAL A 211 0.88 9.93 -26.44
C VAL A 211 -0.24 10.72 -25.73
N PRO A 212 0.09 11.79 -24.99
CA PRO A 212 1.44 12.27 -24.67
C PRO A 212 2.16 11.41 -23.64
N PHE A 213 3.45 11.15 -23.82
CA PHE A 213 4.23 10.29 -22.93
C PHE A 213 4.28 10.80 -21.47
N ALA A 214 4.42 12.11 -21.29
CA ALA A 214 4.44 12.77 -19.98
C ALA A 214 3.41 13.92 -19.98
N PRO A 215 2.10 13.65 -19.74
CA PRO A 215 1.04 14.63 -19.87
C PRO A 215 1.21 15.83 -18.94
N ASN A 216 1.78 15.64 -17.75
CA ASN A 216 2.04 16.67 -16.75
C ASN A 216 3.55 17.02 -16.63
N GLY A 217 4.37 16.58 -17.58
CA GLY A 217 5.81 16.80 -17.60
C GLY A 217 6.49 16.30 -16.33
N TRP A 218 7.50 17.03 -15.86
CA TRP A 218 8.28 16.64 -14.69
C TRP A 218 7.45 16.57 -13.39
N ARG A 219 6.40 17.40 -13.28
CA ARG A 219 5.53 17.41 -12.09
C ARG A 219 4.83 16.09 -11.84
N GLY A 220 4.44 15.37 -12.90
CA GLY A 220 3.83 14.05 -12.76
C GLY A 220 4.83 12.93 -12.45
N ILE A 221 6.12 13.12 -12.77
CA ILE A 221 7.15 12.09 -12.65
C ILE A 221 7.72 12.04 -11.22
N HIS A 222 7.89 13.20 -10.56
CA HIS A 222 8.58 13.29 -9.27
C HIS A 222 7.63 13.32 -8.05
N GLN A 223 6.32 13.33 -8.24
CA GLN A 223 5.29 13.18 -7.21
C GLN A 223 4.94 11.71 -6.98
#